data_0b9ca42724385cba2791eff733e580ee
#
_entry.id   0b9ca42724385cba2791eff733e580ee
#
_cell.length_a   1.000
_cell.length_b   1.000
_cell.length_c   1.000
_cell.angle_alpha   90.00
_cell.angle_beta   90.00
_cell.angle_gamma   90.00
#
_symmetry.space_group_name_H-M   'P 1'
#
loop_
_entity.id
_entity.type
_entity.pdbx_description
1 polymer ?
#
loop_
_entity_poly.entity_id
_entity_poly.type
_entity_poly.pdbx_seq_one_letter_code
_entity_poly.pdbx_strand_id
1 'polypeptide(L)'
;ADLHGKAAEVDFESSEAKALMSSWLSKNTSGKFTSAPEMDADTVFAIISALYFKDSWVDPLDDEDVEVVFRAPEPQSDVAMMGGFGSYGHLLSTGETTAVSWPMQSGAVAVFARSNNGATLDDFVQSGAAWDAILRCHMRMGTTRPKGGIELFVPQFELRSDDRDLGGMLRSLGIEKIFSPGADFGN
;
A
#
# COMPACT_ATOMS: atom_id res chain seq x y z
N ALA A 1 -13.49 13.02 1.48
CA ALA A 1 -12.09 13.41 1.32
C ALA A 1 -12.04 14.38 0.15
N ASP A 2 -11.63 15.61 0.39
CA ASP A 2 -11.44 16.59 -0.68
C ASP A 2 -10.16 16.23 -1.43
N LEU A 3 -10.31 15.91 -2.71
CA LEU A 3 -9.17 15.75 -3.60
C LEU A 3 -8.57 17.14 -3.86
N HIS A 4 -7.45 17.45 -3.24
CA HIS A 4 -6.72 18.69 -3.47
C HIS A 4 -5.90 18.58 -4.76
N GLY A 5 -6.57 18.58 -5.91
CA GLY A 5 -5.93 18.66 -7.21
C GLY A 5 -5.50 20.09 -7.54
N LYS A 6 -4.35 20.21 -8.20
CA LYS A 6 -3.92 21.43 -8.89
C LYS A 6 -3.73 21.11 -10.35
N ALA A 7 -4.27 21.93 -11.22
CA ALA A 7 -3.93 21.93 -12.63
C ALA A 7 -2.98 23.09 -12.92
N ALA A 8 -2.00 22.86 -13.75
CA ALA A 8 -1.08 23.89 -14.23
C ALA A 8 -0.76 23.63 -15.70
N GLU A 9 -0.71 24.69 -16.49
CA GLU A 9 -0.16 24.66 -17.85
C GLU A 9 1.33 24.93 -17.74
N VAL A 10 2.14 24.01 -18.24
CA VAL A 10 3.59 24.08 -18.14
C VAL A 10 4.22 23.56 -19.42
N ASP A 11 5.40 24.09 -19.75
CA ASP A 11 6.30 23.47 -20.70
C ASP A 11 7.11 22.39 -19.98
N PHE A 12 6.88 21.11 -20.29
CA PHE A 12 7.52 19.98 -19.62
C PHE A 12 9.03 19.91 -19.80
N GLU A 13 9.58 20.56 -20.84
CA GLU A 13 11.03 20.67 -21.03
C GLU A 13 11.66 21.73 -20.11
N SER A 14 10.85 22.60 -19.52
CA SER A 14 11.34 23.70 -18.70
C SER A 14 11.82 23.25 -17.31
N SER A 15 12.83 23.95 -16.79
CA SER A 15 13.27 23.78 -15.40
C SER A 15 12.20 24.20 -14.40
N GLU A 16 11.33 25.12 -14.79
CA GLU A 16 10.20 25.61 -14.00
C GLU A 16 9.15 24.53 -13.79
N ALA A 17 8.82 23.74 -14.82
CA ALA A 17 7.89 22.61 -14.70
C ALA A 17 8.43 21.56 -13.73
N LYS A 18 9.71 21.20 -13.88
CA LYS A 18 10.37 20.24 -12.97
C LYS A 18 10.39 20.74 -11.51
N ALA A 19 10.67 22.02 -11.31
CA ALA A 19 10.68 22.64 -9.99
C ALA A 19 9.27 22.68 -9.39
N LEU A 20 8.24 22.99 -10.17
CA LEU A 20 6.85 23.02 -9.74
C LEU A 20 6.37 21.62 -9.28
N MET A 21 6.62 20.60 -10.09
CA MET A 21 6.27 19.21 -9.77
C MET A 21 7.01 18.70 -8.53
N SER A 22 8.32 18.96 -8.44
CA SER A 22 9.14 18.57 -7.29
C SER A 22 8.68 19.26 -6.00
N SER A 23 8.35 20.54 -6.07
CA SER A 23 7.82 21.30 -4.93
C SER A 23 6.47 20.77 -4.50
N TRP A 24 5.58 20.44 -5.44
CA TRP A 24 4.27 19.85 -5.13
C TRP A 24 4.42 18.48 -4.47
N LEU A 25 5.26 17.60 -5.01
CA LEU A 25 5.56 16.30 -4.42
C LEU A 25 6.10 16.43 -2.99
N SER A 26 7.15 17.24 -2.81
CA SER A 26 7.75 17.45 -1.49
C SER A 26 6.74 17.95 -0.46
N LYS A 27 5.91 18.92 -0.85
CA LYS A 27 4.89 19.48 0.04
C LYS A 27 3.83 18.45 0.43
N ASN A 28 3.38 17.61 -0.52
CA ASN A 28 2.28 16.67 -0.26
C ASN A 28 2.74 15.32 0.30
N THR A 29 4.04 15.08 0.37
CA THR A 29 4.62 13.85 0.95
C THR A 29 5.52 14.12 2.16
N SER A 30 5.38 15.28 2.78
CA SER A 30 6.21 15.68 3.94
C SER A 30 7.71 15.55 3.67
N GLY A 31 8.14 15.91 2.46
CA GLY A 31 9.55 15.86 2.04
C GLY A 31 10.07 14.47 1.66
N LYS A 32 9.23 13.44 1.59
CA LYS A 32 9.64 12.09 1.23
C LYS A 32 9.96 11.94 -0.26
N PHE A 33 9.24 12.63 -1.11
CA PHE A 33 9.51 12.72 -2.54
C PHE A 33 9.90 14.15 -2.89
N THR A 34 11.15 14.36 -3.28
CA THR A 34 11.72 15.69 -3.53
C THR A 34 12.05 15.94 -5.01
N SER A 35 11.95 14.92 -5.85
CA SER A 35 12.26 15.01 -7.26
C SER A 35 11.05 14.60 -8.09
N ALA A 36 10.74 15.40 -9.11
CA ALA A 36 9.76 15.02 -10.12
C ALA A 36 10.31 13.90 -11.00
N PRO A 37 9.43 13.00 -11.51
CA PRO A 37 9.83 12.07 -12.56
C PRO A 37 10.30 12.84 -13.80
N GLU A 38 11.16 12.22 -14.59
CA GLU A 38 11.53 12.76 -15.89
C GLU A 38 10.37 12.62 -16.85
N MET A 39 10.16 13.65 -17.66
CA MET A 39 9.11 13.67 -18.68
C MET A 39 9.79 13.69 -20.05
N ASP A 40 9.18 12.96 -20.99
CA ASP A 40 9.63 12.98 -22.37
C ASP A 40 9.29 14.32 -23.04
N ALA A 41 10.09 14.73 -24.02
CA ALA A 41 9.92 16.01 -24.72
C ALA A 41 8.58 16.15 -25.46
N ASP A 42 7.95 15.04 -25.80
CA ASP A 42 6.65 14.98 -26.47
C ASP A 42 5.48 14.81 -25.49
N THR A 43 5.72 14.92 -24.19
CA THR A 43 4.68 14.83 -23.16
C THR A 43 3.74 16.03 -23.30
N VAL A 44 2.47 15.77 -23.63
CA VAL A 44 1.43 16.81 -23.73
C VAL A 44 0.54 16.87 -22.49
N PHE A 45 0.50 15.81 -21.70
CA PHE A 45 -0.33 15.73 -20.50
C PHE A 45 0.29 14.79 -19.47
N ALA A 46 0.30 15.17 -18.20
CA ALA A 46 0.75 14.33 -17.10
C ALA A 46 -0.17 14.44 -15.89
N ILE A 47 -0.49 13.30 -15.29
CA ILE A 47 -1.19 13.23 -14.00
C ILE A 47 -0.19 12.70 -12.97
N ILE A 48 0.06 13.47 -11.93
CA ILE A 48 0.91 13.08 -10.81
C ILE A 48 0.03 12.89 -9.57
N SER A 49 0.08 11.71 -8.98
CA SER A 49 -0.58 11.40 -7.72
C SER A 49 0.46 10.96 -6.71
N ALA A 50 0.35 11.47 -5.49
CA ALA A 50 1.21 11.06 -4.39
C ALA A 50 0.36 10.75 -3.16
N LEU A 51 0.68 9.63 -2.50
CA LEU A 51 0.11 9.25 -1.22
C LEU A 51 1.23 9.18 -0.19
N TYR A 52 1.02 9.88 0.92
CA TYR A 52 1.87 9.78 2.11
C TYR A 52 1.03 9.35 3.29
N PHE A 53 1.44 8.28 3.95
CA PHE A 53 0.81 7.78 5.16
C PHE A 53 1.87 7.55 6.24
N LYS A 54 1.62 8.07 7.43
CA LYS A 54 2.41 7.81 8.64
C LYS A 54 1.47 7.82 9.82
N ASP A 55 1.53 6.77 10.61
CA ASP A 55 0.70 6.62 11.79
C ASP A 55 1.42 5.82 12.87
N SER A 56 0.81 5.70 14.03
CA SER A 56 1.29 4.90 15.15
C SER A 56 0.25 3.85 15.52
N TRP A 57 0.70 2.72 16.03
CA TRP A 57 -0.17 1.66 16.51
C TRP A 57 -0.93 2.10 17.76
N VAL A 58 -2.17 1.65 17.96
CA VAL A 58 -2.91 1.80 19.22
C VAL A 58 -2.30 0.91 20.28
N ASP A 59 -2.09 -0.37 19.95
CA ASP A 59 -1.30 -1.31 20.73
C ASP A 59 0.09 -1.37 20.07
N PRO A 60 1.18 -0.95 20.74
CA PRO A 60 2.51 -0.92 20.12
C PRO A 60 2.97 -2.28 19.61
N LEU A 61 3.72 -2.25 18.52
CA LEU A 61 4.53 -3.37 18.04
C LEU A 61 5.98 -2.93 18.19
N ASP A 62 6.67 -3.55 19.12
CA ASP A 62 8.06 -3.24 19.44
C ASP A 62 9.02 -4.25 18.80
N ASP A 63 10.30 -3.91 18.75
CA ASP A 63 11.32 -4.83 18.26
C ASP A 63 11.40 -6.03 19.20
N GLU A 64 11.26 -7.21 18.63
CA GLU A 64 11.28 -8.47 19.39
C GLU A 64 12.45 -9.34 18.94
N ASP A 65 13.24 -9.75 19.92
CA ASP A 65 14.29 -10.75 19.72
C ASP A 65 13.69 -12.17 19.87
N VAL A 66 12.85 -12.52 18.88
CA VAL A 66 12.17 -13.82 18.87
C VAL A 66 12.80 -14.68 17.77
N GLU A 67 13.32 -15.84 18.15
CA GLU A 67 13.72 -16.88 17.20
C GLU A 67 12.48 -17.45 16.48
N VAL A 68 11.96 -16.71 15.50
CA VAL A 68 10.86 -17.19 14.66
C VAL A 68 11.41 -17.51 13.28
N VAL A 69 11.25 -18.76 12.87
CA VAL A 69 11.50 -19.13 11.47
C VAL A 69 10.39 -18.54 10.61
N PHE A 70 10.71 -17.48 9.89
CA PHE A 70 9.81 -16.93 8.89
C PHE A 70 9.67 -17.91 7.73
N ARG A 71 8.47 -18.44 7.54
CA ARG A 71 8.17 -19.43 6.49
C ARG A 71 7.89 -18.71 5.16
N ALA A 72 8.97 -18.32 4.49
CA ALA A 72 8.94 -17.92 3.08
C ALA A 72 9.14 -19.17 2.20
N PRO A 73 9.03 -19.07 0.86
CA PRO A 73 9.41 -20.14 -0.06
C PRO A 73 10.84 -20.66 0.20
N GLU A 74 11.74 -19.76 0.60
CA GLU A 74 13.04 -20.09 1.19
C GLU A 74 13.02 -19.65 2.65
N PRO A 75 12.97 -20.58 3.62
CA PRO A 75 12.93 -20.23 5.04
C PRO A 75 14.13 -19.37 5.45
N GLN A 76 13.86 -18.24 6.10
CA GLN A 76 14.88 -17.33 6.61
C GLN A 76 14.84 -17.34 8.13
N SER A 77 16.01 -17.52 8.77
CA SER A 77 16.16 -17.61 10.22
C SER A 77 16.46 -16.27 10.91
N ASP A 78 16.96 -15.27 10.17
CA ASP A 78 17.47 -14.02 10.75
C ASP A 78 16.62 -12.80 10.34
N VAL A 79 15.30 -12.98 10.34
CA VAL A 79 14.37 -11.90 10.02
C VAL A 79 14.08 -11.10 11.29
N ALA A 80 14.40 -9.80 11.28
CA ALA A 80 14.03 -8.91 12.35
C ALA A 80 12.49 -8.86 12.48
N MET A 81 12.01 -9.11 13.68
CA MET A 81 10.58 -9.17 13.98
C MET A 81 10.15 -7.95 14.80
N MET A 82 8.93 -7.54 14.65
CA MET A 82 8.25 -6.69 15.59
C MET A 82 7.06 -7.47 16.16
N GLY A 83 6.79 -7.29 17.43
CA GLY A 83 5.75 -8.00 18.13
C GLY A 83 5.06 -7.17 19.18
N GLY A 84 3.89 -7.60 19.59
CA GLY A 84 3.16 -6.94 20.64
C GLY A 84 1.87 -7.66 21.00
N PHE A 85 1.34 -7.27 22.16
CA PHE A 85 0.06 -7.74 22.66
C PHE A 85 -0.99 -6.64 22.52
N GLY A 86 -2.09 -6.96 21.84
CA GLY A 86 -3.16 -6.00 21.57
C GLY A 86 -4.52 -6.47 22.05
N SER A 87 -5.28 -5.49 22.56
CA SER A 87 -6.66 -5.72 23.02
C SER A 87 -7.72 -5.18 22.06
N TYR A 88 -7.32 -4.40 21.08
CA TYR A 88 -8.24 -3.71 20.16
C TYR A 88 -8.35 -4.34 18.78
N GLY A 89 -7.49 -5.31 18.47
CA GLY A 89 -7.51 -6.05 17.22
C GLY A 89 -8.72 -6.98 17.07
N HIS A 90 -9.01 -7.36 15.84
CA HIS A 90 -10.00 -8.37 15.50
C HIS A 90 -9.34 -9.52 14.74
N LEU A 91 -9.74 -10.73 15.07
CA LEU A 91 -9.26 -11.97 14.46
C LEU A 91 -10.32 -12.53 13.52
N LEU A 92 -9.95 -12.77 12.28
CA LEU A 92 -10.66 -13.60 11.33
C LEU A 92 -9.97 -14.97 11.29
N SER A 93 -10.71 -16.03 11.50
CA SER A 93 -10.20 -17.40 11.36
C SER A 93 -11.21 -18.23 10.59
N THR A 94 -10.79 -18.71 9.43
CA THR A 94 -11.54 -19.63 8.57
C THR A 94 -10.70 -20.88 8.31
N GLY A 95 -11.25 -21.87 7.61
CA GLY A 95 -10.45 -23.02 7.17
C GLY A 95 -9.30 -22.66 6.23
N GLU A 96 -9.44 -21.58 5.48
CA GLU A 96 -8.50 -21.18 4.42
C GLU A 96 -7.61 -20.01 4.81
N THR A 97 -8.09 -19.12 5.71
CA THR A 97 -7.43 -17.85 6.00
C THR A 97 -7.43 -17.53 7.48
N THR A 98 -6.30 -17.06 7.98
CA THR A 98 -6.19 -16.34 9.25
C THR A 98 -5.79 -14.91 8.97
N ALA A 99 -6.53 -13.95 9.51
CA ALA A 99 -6.19 -12.54 9.41
C ALA A 99 -6.44 -11.79 10.72
N VAL A 100 -5.63 -10.79 10.96
CA VAL A 100 -5.71 -9.92 12.13
C VAL A 100 -5.81 -8.48 11.66
N SER A 101 -6.77 -7.73 12.19
CA SER A 101 -6.79 -6.28 12.07
C SER A 101 -6.09 -5.65 13.27
N TRP A 102 -5.17 -4.72 12.99
CA TRP A 102 -4.40 -4.01 14.02
C TRP A 102 -4.64 -2.51 13.89
N PRO A 103 -5.30 -1.86 14.86
CA PRO A 103 -5.72 -0.48 14.73
C PRO A 103 -4.57 0.50 14.92
N MET A 104 -4.70 1.65 14.27
CA MET A 104 -3.79 2.79 14.35
C MET A 104 -4.47 4.00 15.01
N GLN A 105 -3.69 4.94 15.47
CA GLN A 105 -4.16 6.11 16.23
C GLN A 105 -5.08 7.02 15.41
N SER A 106 -4.89 7.11 14.09
CA SER A 106 -5.77 7.87 13.20
C SER A 106 -7.14 7.24 12.96
N GLY A 107 -7.34 5.98 13.38
CA GLY A 107 -8.50 5.16 13.04
C GLY A 107 -8.28 4.29 11.79
N ALA A 108 -7.14 4.40 11.15
CA ALA A 108 -6.74 3.44 10.12
C ALA A 108 -6.52 2.05 10.74
N VAL A 109 -6.55 1.03 9.91
CA VAL A 109 -6.37 -0.35 10.33
C VAL A 109 -5.40 -1.05 9.39
N ALA A 110 -4.34 -1.64 9.94
CA ALA A 110 -3.54 -2.60 9.20
C ALA A 110 -4.19 -3.99 9.29
N VAL A 111 -4.12 -4.74 8.21
CA VAL A 111 -4.58 -6.13 8.18
C VAL A 111 -3.42 -7.03 7.79
N PHE A 112 -3.09 -7.95 8.67
CA PHE A 112 -2.11 -9.00 8.42
C PHE A 112 -2.87 -10.30 8.14
N ALA A 113 -2.68 -10.87 6.95
CA ALA A 113 -3.41 -12.05 6.52
C ALA A 113 -2.45 -13.11 5.99
N ARG A 114 -2.80 -14.38 6.24
CA ARG A 114 -2.08 -15.54 5.71
C ARG A 114 -3.03 -16.62 5.25
N SER A 115 -2.59 -17.39 4.28
CA SER A 115 -3.24 -18.66 3.91
C SER A 115 -3.00 -19.73 5.00
N ASN A 116 -4.01 -20.55 5.27
CA ASN A 116 -3.92 -21.71 6.16
C ASN A 116 -3.72 -23.02 5.41
N ASN A 117 -3.94 -23.03 4.09
CA ASN A 117 -3.91 -24.23 3.25
C ASN A 117 -2.58 -24.40 2.48
N GLY A 118 -1.58 -23.54 2.76
CA GLY A 118 -0.27 -23.61 2.11
C GLY A 118 -0.23 -22.99 0.71
N ALA A 119 -1.27 -22.23 0.31
CA ALA A 119 -1.24 -21.48 -0.94
C ALA A 119 -0.07 -20.50 -0.97
N THR A 120 0.52 -20.31 -2.14
CA THR A 120 1.53 -19.27 -2.35
C THR A 120 0.92 -17.89 -2.16
N LEU A 121 1.74 -16.85 -1.98
CA LEU A 121 1.24 -15.48 -1.88
C LEU A 121 0.46 -15.08 -3.13
N ASP A 122 0.98 -15.44 -4.30
CA ASP A 122 0.33 -15.13 -5.59
C ASP A 122 -1.03 -15.82 -5.71
N ASP A 123 -1.12 -17.11 -5.39
CA ASP A 123 -2.40 -17.83 -5.41
C ASP A 123 -3.39 -17.24 -4.40
N PHE A 124 -2.92 -16.88 -3.20
CA PHE A 124 -3.75 -16.28 -2.16
C PHE A 124 -4.31 -14.92 -2.58
N VAL A 125 -3.53 -14.11 -3.28
CA VAL A 125 -3.97 -12.81 -3.83
C VAL A 125 -4.88 -13.00 -5.03
N GLN A 126 -4.50 -13.86 -6.01
CA GLN A 126 -5.25 -14.07 -7.24
C GLN A 126 -6.60 -14.76 -7.01
N SER A 127 -6.71 -15.64 -6.03
CA SER A 127 -7.98 -16.25 -5.64
C SER A 127 -8.99 -15.26 -5.02
N GLY A 128 -8.54 -14.06 -4.68
CA GLY A 128 -9.35 -13.06 -3.98
C GLY A 128 -9.44 -13.27 -2.47
N ALA A 129 -8.88 -14.36 -1.92
CA ALA A 129 -8.97 -14.67 -0.49
C ALA A 129 -8.28 -13.61 0.40
N ALA A 130 -7.18 -13.03 -0.08
CA ALA A 130 -6.51 -11.92 0.59
C ALA A 130 -7.42 -10.69 0.69
N TRP A 131 -8.08 -10.33 -0.40
CA TRP A 131 -8.98 -9.18 -0.46
C TRP A 131 -10.25 -9.39 0.38
N ASP A 132 -10.83 -10.61 0.37
CA ASP A 132 -11.94 -10.98 1.25
C ASP A 132 -11.55 -10.82 2.72
N ALA A 133 -10.36 -11.29 3.10
CA ALA A 133 -9.86 -11.16 4.47
C ALA A 133 -9.71 -9.68 4.89
N ILE A 134 -9.13 -8.84 4.03
CA ILE A 134 -8.98 -7.39 4.27
C ILE A 134 -10.35 -6.75 4.46
N LEU A 135 -11.28 -7.00 3.55
CA LEU A 135 -12.62 -6.42 3.59
C LEU A 135 -13.38 -6.86 4.85
N ARG A 136 -13.34 -8.14 5.18
CA ARG A 136 -14.00 -8.69 6.37
C ARG A 136 -13.41 -8.15 7.67
N CYS A 137 -12.11 -8.02 7.76
CA CYS A 137 -11.44 -7.40 8.89
C CYS A 137 -11.81 -5.93 9.02
N HIS A 138 -11.83 -5.18 7.91
CA HIS A 138 -12.22 -3.77 7.89
C HIS A 138 -13.68 -3.59 8.33
N MET A 139 -14.59 -4.38 7.79
CA MET A 139 -16.02 -4.33 8.11
C MET A 139 -16.40 -5.11 9.38
N ARG A 140 -15.45 -5.78 10.03
CA ARG A 140 -15.65 -6.66 11.20
C ARG A 140 -16.63 -7.82 10.95
N MET A 141 -16.71 -8.26 9.71
CA MET A 141 -17.63 -9.34 9.30
C MET A 141 -17.04 -10.72 9.61
N GLY A 142 -17.73 -11.49 10.47
CA GLY A 142 -17.28 -12.82 10.87
C GLY A 142 -15.95 -12.82 11.62
N THR A 143 -15.53 -11.68 12.14
CA THR A 143 -14.36 -11.56 13.02
C THR A 143 -14.76 -11.69 14.48
N THR A 144 -13.80 -12.05 15.31
CA THR A 144 -13.94 -12.10 16.77
C THR A 144 -12.94 -11.15 17.42
N ARG A 145 -13.29 -10.67 18.59
CA ARG A 145 -12.35 -9.96 19.47
C ARG A 145 -12.05 -10.87 20.66
N PRO A 146 -10.89 -11.54 20.68
CA PRO A 146 -10.55 -12.47 21.74
C PRO A 146 -10.50 -11.75 23.11
N LYS A 147 -11.14 -12.34 24.12
CA LYS A 147 -11.15 -11.76 25.48
C LYS A 147 -9.77 -11.71 26.12
N GLY A 148 -8.85 -12.57 25.71
CA GLY A 148 -7.46 -12.61 26.16
C GLY A 148 -6.53 -11.75 25.33
N GLY A 149 -7.06 -10.96 24.39
CA GLY A 149 -6.22 -10.18 23.45
C GLY A 149 -5.63 -11.03 22.32
N ILE A 150 -4.77 -10.40 21.56
CA ILE A 150 -4.05 -10.99 20.41
C ILE A 150 -2.58 -10.71 20.61
N GLU A 151 -1.77 -11.74 20.51
CA GLU A 151 -0.34 -11.63 20.39
C GLU A 151 0.02 -11.71 18.91
N LEU A 152 0.71 -10.69 18.39
CA LEU A 152 1.04 -10.55 16.98
C LEU A 152 2.55 -10.41 16.81
N PHE A 153 3.12 -11.26 15.97
CA PHE A 153 4.50 -11.14 15.50
C PHE A 153 4.50 -11.02 13.99
N VAL A 154 5.14 -9.98 13.48
CA VAL A 154 5.29 -9.74 12.04
C VAL A 154 6.72 -9.34 11.73
N PRO A 155 7.26 -9.71 10.57
CA PRO A 155 8.58 -9.27 10.19
C PRO A 155 8.60 -7.75 10.02
N GLN A 156 9.72 -7.12 10.35
CA GLN A 156 9.98 -5.76 9.90
C GLN A 156 10.17 -5.79 8.39
N PHE A 157 9.51 -4.88 7.70
CA PHE A 157 9.60 -4.81 6.24
C PHE A 157 9.64 -3.37 5.75
N GLU A 158 10.36 -3.17 4.67
CA GLU A 158 10.32 -1.97 3.86
C GLU A 158 9.94 -2.38 2.44
N LEU A 159 8.86 -1.81 1.94
CA LEU A 159 8.40 -2.04 0.58
C LEU A 159 8.67 -0.80 -0.25
N ARG A 160 9.41 -0.97 -1.34
CA ARG A 160 9.62 0.05 -2.35
C ARG A 160 9.09 -0.45 -3.67
N SER A 161 8.43 0.41 -4.39
CA SER A 161 7.95 0.13 -5.74
C SER A 161 8.29 1.34 -6.59
N ASP A 162 9.34 1.19 -7.37
CA ASP A 162 9.78 2.19 -8.35
C ASP A 162 9.19 1.81 -9.72
N ASP A 163 8.91 2.81 -10.54
CA ASP A 163 8.53 2.72 -11.96
C ASP A 163 7.51 1.62 -12.31
N ARG A 164 6.26 1.87 -11.94
CA ARG A 164 5.17 1.05 -12.48
C ARG A 164 4.68 1.65 -13.78
N ASP A 165 4.69 0.86 -14.84
CA ASP A 165 4.02 1.19 -16.10
C ASP A 165 2.50 1.26 -15.89
N LEU A 166 2.04 2.40 -15.40
CA LEU A 166 0.60 2.68 -15.27
C LEU A 166 -0.09 2.71 -16.65
N GLY A 167 0.63 3.06 -17.71
CA GLY A 167 0.11 3.06 -19.07
C GLY A 167 -0.29 1.66 -19.52
N GLY A 168 0.56 0.66 -19.29
CA GLY A 168 0.25 -0.75 -19.54
C GLY A 168 -0.94 -1.23 -18.73
N MET A 169 -1.00 -0.88 -17.46
CA MET A 169 -2.12 -1.24 -16.59
C MET A 169 -3.43 -0.59 -17.05
N LEU A 170 -3.43 0.68 -17.40
CA LEU A 170 -4.62 1.39 -17.89
C LEU A 170 -5.12 0.80 -19.21
N ARG A 171 -4.22 0.44 -20.13
CA ARG A 171 -4.59 -0.26 -21.38
C ARG A 171 -5.23 -1.62 -21.10
N SER A 172 -4.71 -2.37 -20.15
CA SER A 172 -5.31 -3.66 -19.75
C SER A 172 -6.72 -3.53 -19.16
N LEU A 173 -7.06 -2.35 -18.62
CA LEU A 173 -8.39 -1.98 -18.16
C LEU A 173 -9.29 -1.40 -19.28
N GLY A 174 -8.83 -1.39 -20.52
CA GLY A 174 -9.56 -0.88 -21.68
C GLY A 174 -9.48 0.63 -21.88
N ILE A 175 -8.59 1.31 -21.17
CA ILE A 175 -8.36 2.76 -21.32
C ILE A 175 -7.28 2.96 -22.38
N GLU A 176 -7.67 3.00 -23.66
CA GLU A 176 -6.73 3.08 -24.79
C GLU A 176 -6.69 4.46 -25.45
N LYS A 177 -7.83 5.15 -25.48
CA LYS A 177 -8.00 6.38 -26.25
C LYS A 177 -7.01 7.49 -25.86
N ILE A 178 -6.68 7.61 -24.59
CA ILE A 178 -5.75 8.62 -24.07
C ILE A 178 -4.30 8.42 -24.55
N PHE A 179 -3.98 7.22 -25.03
CA PHE A 179 -2.65 6.87 -25.55
C PHE A 179 -2.60 6.90 -27.10
N SER A 180 -3.65 7.32 -27.76
CA SER A 180 -3.73 7.39 -29.22
C SER A 180 -3.32 8.77 -29.74
N PRO A 181 -2.78 8.86 -30.97
CA PRO A 181 -2.43 10.16 -31.57
C PRO A 181 -3.61 11.11 -31.77
N GLY A 182 -4.85 10.60 -31.65
CA GLY A 182 -6.08 11.40 -31.73
C GLY A 182 -6.71 11.66 -30.37
N ALA A 183 -5.96 11.54 -29.27
CA ALA A 183 -6.45 11.92 -27.95
C ALA A 183 -6.72 13.42 -27.89
N ASP A 184 -7.94 13.77 -27.50
CA ASP A 184 -8.37 15.15 -27.30
C ASP A 184 -8.53 15.40 -25.80
N PHE A 185 -7.68 16.26 -25.26
CA PHE A 185 -7.69 16.64 -23.83
C PHE A 185 -8.44 17.97 -23.59
N GLY A 186 -9.14 18.49 -24.62
CA GLY A 186 -10.00 19.66 -24.49
C GLY A 186 -9.24 20.98 -24.42
N ASN A 187 -8.56 21.33 -25.51
CA ASN A 187 -8.00 22.67 -25.70
C ASN A 187 -9.10 23.68 -26.04
#